data_16680d9dae71fe635520ab59706e74d1
#
_entry.id   16680d9dae71fe635520ab59706e74d1
#
_cell.length_a   1.000
_cell.length_b   1.000
_cell.length_c   1.000
_cell.angle_alpha   90.00
_cell.angle_beta   90.00
_cell.angle_gamma   90.00
#
_symmetry.space_group_name_H-M   'P 1'
#
loop_
_entity.id
_entity.type
_entity.pdbx_description
1 polymer ?
#
loop_
_entity_poly.entity_id
_entity_poly.type
_entity_poly.pdbx_seq_one_letter_code
_entity_poly.pdbx_strand_id
1 'polypeptide(L)'
;IRLDEETSVKIRLIDCVGYMVDSAVGHIENDKERMVKTPWFDYDIPFTKAAEIGTRKVISDHSTIGIVITGDGSFGEFHREDYAAPEEQTIKELKSLGKPFIVLLNSSRPYSEECKKEASALAAPYDVSVMAVNCEQLKKEDIHNILQNVLLEFPISELNFYMPKWIEMRDSAHPLKAEIIRCIREKMSGLQV
;
A
#
# COMPACT_ATOMS: atom_id res chain seq x y z
N ILE A 1 8.98 -7.21 -13.74
CA ILE A 1 7.97 -6.35 -14.38
C ILE A 1 8.71 -5.22 -15.06
N ARG A 2 8.35 -4.95 -16.30
CA ARG A 2 8.89 -3.83 -17.07
C ARG A 2 7.93 -2.65 -16.90
N LEU A 3 8.41 -1.54 -16.40
CA LEU A 3 7.62 -0.33 -16.16
C LEU A 3 7.59 0.57 -17.39
N ASP A 4 8.74 0.72 -18.04
CA ASP A 4 8.93 1.45 -19.29
C ASP A 4 10.00 0.76 -20.16
N GLU A 5 10.51 1.45 -21.19
CA GLU A 5 11.51 0.87 -22.11
C GLU A 5 12.85 0.61 -21.43
N GLU A 6 13.22 1.36 -20.41
CA GLU A 6 14.52 1.32 -19.75
C GLU A 6 14.47 0.72 -18.34
N THR A 7 13.27 0.73 -17.71
CA THR A 7 13.12 0.39 -16.29
C THR A 7 12.45 -0.97 -16.09
N SER A 8 13.10 -1.84 -15.34
CA SER A 8 12.51 -3.10 -14.90
C SER A 8 12.68 -3.33 -13.40
N VAL A 9 11.66 -3.86 -12.75
CA VAL A 9 11.64 -4.13 -11.32
C VAL A 9 11.37 -5.61 -11.06
N LYS A 10 12.13 -6.19 -10.13
CA LYS A 10 11.87 -7.54 -9.61
C LYS A 10 11.01 -7.40 -8.36
N ILE A 11 9.85 -8.03 -8.38
CA ILE A 11 8.90 -8.03 -7.25
C ILE A 11 8.78 -9.46 -6.73
N ARG A 12 8.79 -9.59 -5.39
CA ARG A 12 8.41 -10.81 -4.68
C ARG A 12 7.10 -10.52 -3.96
N LEU A 13 6.08 -11.27 -4.27
CA LEU A 13 4.81 -11.23 -3.55
C LEU A 13 4.90 -12.17 -2.35
N ILE A 14 4.48 -11.69 -1.19
CA ILE A 14 4.37 -12.44 0.06
C ILE A 14 2.93 -12.29 0.51
N ASP A 15 2.24 -13.41 0.64
CA ASP A 15 0.89 -13.47 1.16
C ASP A 15 0.91 -13.76 2.66
N CYS A 16 -0.09 -13.26 3.37
CA CYS A 16 -0.32 -13.51 4.78
C CYS A 16 -1.83 -13.65 5.06
N VAL A 17 -2.16 -14.21 6.20
CA VAL A 17 -3.57 -14.45 6.56
C VAL A 17 -4.37 -13.15 6.69
N GLY A 18 -3.71 -12.07 7.08
CA GLY A 18 -4.37 -10.81 7.42
C GLY A 18 -4.91 -10.78 8.85
N TYR A 19 -5.50 -9.66 9.23
CA TYR A 19 -6.25 -9.54 10.47
C TYR A 19 -7.65 -10.10 10.28
N MET A 20 -8.19 -10.73 11.34
CA MET A 20 -9.50 -11.36 11.27
C MET A 20 -10.61 -10.32 11.11
N VAL A 21 -11.52 -10.62 10.21
CA VAL A 21 -12.82 -9.94 10.09
C VAL A 21 -13.76 -10.55 11.12
N ASP A 22 -14.49 -9.72 11.87
CA ASP A 22 -15.30 -10.18 13.02
C ASP A 22 -16.31 -11.28 12.67
N SER A 23 -16.89 -11.20 11.46
CA SER A 23 -17.87 -12.18 10.94
C SER A 23 -17.24 -13.41 10.31
N ALA A 24 -15.89 -13.52 10.28
CA ALA A 24 -15.22 -14.63 9.60
C ALA A 24 -15.47 -15.97 10.32
N VAL A 25 -15.84 -16.97 9.57
CA VAL A 25 -16.01 -18.34 10.04
C VAL A 25 -14.68 -19.12 9.98
N GLY A 26 -14.60 -20.24 10.76
CA GLY A 26 -13.42 -21.13 10.70
C GLY A 26 -12.36 -20.88 11.79
N HIS A 27 -12.53 -19.85 12.61
CA HIS A 27 -11.73 -19.64 13.82
C HIS A 27 -12.30 -20.37 15.06
N ILE A 28 -13.53 -20.90 14.93
CA ILE A 28 -14.20 -21.72 15.95
C ILE A 28 -14.33 -23.16 15.44
N GLU A 29 -13.96 -24.13 16.26
CA GLU A 29 -14.09 -25.55 16.00
C GLU A 29 -14.67 -26.23 17.25
N ASN A 30 -15.79 -26.95 17.11
CA ASN A 30 -16.50 -27.60 18.23
C ASN A 30 -16.81 -26.65 19.43
N ASP A 31 -17.36 -25.49 19.13
CA ASP A 31 -17.70 -24.39 20.06
C ASP A 31 -16.50 -23.86 20.90
N LYS A 32 -15.28 -24.07 20.43
CA LYS A 32 -14.05 -23.55 21.02
C LYS A 32 -13.20 -22.86 19.97
N GLU A 33 -12.35 -21.94 20.42
CA GLU A 33 -11.35 -21.36 19.54
C GLU A 33 -10.47 -22.44 18.93
N ARG A 34 -10.30 -22.40 17.61
CA ARG A 34 -9.41 -23.29 16.88
C ARG A 34 -7.97 -23.03 17.29
N MET A 35 -7.31 -24.06 17.84
CA MET A 35 -5.92 -24.00 18.25
C MET A 35 -5.00 -24.47 17.13
N VAL A 36 -3.86 -23.79 16.94
CA VAL A 36 -2.89 -24.10 15.89
C VAL A 36 -1.46 -24.06 16.41
N LYS A 37 -0.61 -24.91 15.83
CA LYS A 37 0.84 -24.85 16.04
C LYS A 37 1.45 -23.80 15.15
N THR A 38 2.41 -23.07 15.68
CA THR A 38 3.17 -22.07 14.93
C THR A 38 4.67 -22.27 15.13
N PRO A 39 5.51 -21.80 14.23
CA PRO A 39 6.96 -21.88 14.39
C PRO A 39 7.52 -21.05 15.56
N TRP A 40 6.69 -20.19 16.15
CA TRP A 40 7.12 -19.19 17.15
C TRP A 40 6.88 -19.63 18.59
N PHE A 41 6.06 -20.68 18.79
CA PHE A 41 5.70 -21.17 20.12
C PHE A 41 5.73 -22.70 20.17
N ASP A 42 6.20 -23.24 21.28
CA ASP A 42 6.23 -24.71 21.55
C ASP A 42 4.88 -25.27 22.00
N TYR A 43 3.86 -24.40 22.12
CA TYR A 43 2.49 -24.74 22.52
C TYR A 43 1.49 -24.21 21.48
N ASP A 44 0.30 -24.80 21.48
CA ASP A 44 -0.78 -24.40 20.59
C ASP A 44 -1.36 -23.05 21.04
N ILE A 45 -1.63 -22.17 20.08
CA ILE A 45 -2.24 -20.85 20.30
C ILE A 45 -3.51 -20.71 19.47
N PRO A 46 -4.44 -19.80 19.83
CA PRO A 46 -5.62 -19.52 19.02
C PRO A 46 -5.24 -19.12 17.60
N PHE A 47 -6.02 -19.61 16.62
CA PHE A 47 -5.81 -19.31 15.20
C PHE A 47 -5.82 -17.80 14.92
N THR A 48 -6.72 -17.06 15.56
CA THR A 48 -6.81 -15.59 15.45
C THR A 48 -5.51 -14.90 15.85
N LYS A 49 -4.92 -15.34 16.99
CA LYS A 49 -3.64 -14.84 17.47
C LYS A 49 -2.47 -15.25 16.57
N ALA A 50 -2.50 -16.45 16.03
CA ALA A 50 -1.49 -16.92 15.09
C ALA A 50 -1.52 -16.09 13.79
N ALA A 51 -2.71 -15.79 13.28
CA ALA A 51 -2.92 -14.95 12.12
C ALA A 51 -2.38 -13.52 12.34
N GLU A 52 -2.71 -12.91 13.49
CA GLU A 52 -2.22 -11.59 13.88
C GLU A 52 -0.68 -11.54 13.93
N ILE A 53 -0.06 -12.48 14.66
CA ILE A 53 1.40 -12.54 14.81
C ILE A 53 2.07 -12.78 13.45
N GLY A 54 1.54 -13.69 12.64
CA GLY A 54 2.06 -14.00 11.31
C GLY A 54 1.98 -12.79 10.38
N THR A 55 0.84 -12.11 10.35
CA THR A 55 0.63 -10.89 9.57
C THR A 55 1.61 -9.79 9.99
N ARG A 56 1.72 -9.53 11.29
CA ARG A 56 2.66 -8.55 11.84
C ARG A 56 4.10 -8.85 11.44
N LYS A 57 4.53 -10.13 11.52
CA LYS A 57 5.87 -10.53 11.10
C LYS A 57 6.11 -10.35 9.61
N VAL A 58 5.13 -10.66 8.76
CA VAL A 58 5.24 -10.38 7.32
C VAL A 58 5.38 -8.89 7.08
N ILE A 59 4.55 -8.07 7.72
CA ILE A 59 4.60 -6.62 7.59
C ILE A 59 5.94 -6.08 8.08
N SER A 60 6.40 -6.44 9.28
CA SER A 60 7.61 -5.87 9.89
C SER A 60 8.89 -6.39 9.25
N ASP A 61 9.02 -7.69 9.07
CA ASP A 61 10.31 -8.36 8.85
C ASP A 61 10.55 -8.71 7.37
N HIS A 62 9.49 -8.93 6.59
CA HIS A 62 9.60 -9.52 5.27
C HIS A 62 9.15 -8.61 4.14
N SER A 63 8.29 -7.63 4.37
CA SER A 63 7.80 -6.72 3.34
C SER A 63 8.59 -5.42 3.28
N THR A 64 8.85 -4.93 2.07
CA THR A 64 9.38 -3.58 1.84
C THR A 64 8.26 -2.58 1.61
N ILE A 65 7.15 -3.05 1.03
CA ILE A 65 5.97 -2.27 0.72
C ILE A 65 4.72 -3.12 0.99
N GLY A 66 3.62 -2.49 1.32
CA GLY A 66 2.33 -3.13 1.56
C GLY A 66 1.33 -2.94 0.43
N ILE A 67 0.51 -3.95 0.19
CA ILE A 67 -0.74 -3.82 -0.55
C ILE A 67 -1.83 -4.31 0.39
N VAL A 68 -2.63 -3.38 0.90
CA VAL A 68 -3.77 -3.69 1.76
C VAL A 68 -4.98 -3.96 0.86
N ILE A 69 -5.62 -5.11 1.00
CA ILE A 69 -6.82 -5.44 0.25
C ILE A 69 -7.99 -5.44 1.22
N THR A 70 -9.00 -4.63 0.91
CA THR A 70 -10.26 -4.56 1.64
C THR A 70 -11.45 -4.70 0.68
N GLY A 71 -12.66 -4.86 1.18
CA GLY A 71 -13.86 -5.04 0.37
C GLY A 71 -14.90 -3.96 0.59
N ASP A 72 -15.69 -3.68 -0.45
CA ASP A 72 -16.88 -2.83 -0.37
C ASP A 72 -18.16 -3.60 0.05
N GLY A 73 -18.02 -4.89 0.38
CA GLY A 73 -19.15 -5.77 0.70
C GLY A 73 -19.88 -6.36 -0.51
N SER A 74 -19.42 -6.11 -1.74
CA SER A 74 -20.05 -6.66 -2.94
C SER A 74 -19.61 -8.08 -3.29
N PHE A 75 -18.65 -8.63 -2.56
CA PHE A 75 -18.16 -9.99 -2.69
C PHE A 75 -18.31 -10.77 -1.39
N GLY A 76 -18.76 -12.02 -1.49
CA GLY A 76 -18.88 -12.92 -0.35
C GLY A 76 -20.06 -12.57 0.57
N GLU A 77 -19.93 -12.94 1.84
CA GLU A 77 -20.98 -12.80 2.86
C GLU A 77 -20.71 -11.64 3.83
N PHE A 78 -19.58 -10.94 3.68
CA PHE A 78 -19.18 -9.84 4.57
C PHE A 78 -19.71 -8.51 4.07
N HIS A 79 -20.17 -7.68 4.99
CA HIS A 79 -20.54 -6.30 4.71
C HIS A 79 -19.34 -5.37 4.80
N ARG A 80 -19.45 -4.17 4.24
CA ARG A 80 -18.37 -3.16 4.30
C ARG A 80 -17.89 -2.87 5.75
N GLU A 81 -18.83 -2.86 6.67
CA GLU A 81 -18.58 -2.56 8.10
C GLU A 81 -17.69 -3.61 8.77
N ASP A 82 -17.77 -4.87 8.33
CA ASP A 82 -16.97 -5.97 8.87
C ASP A 82 -15.47 -5.79 8.58
N TYR A 83 -15.12 -5.11 7.51
CA TYR A 83 -13.74 -4.84 7.13
C TYR A 83 -13.12 -3.64 7.87
N ALA A 84 -13.92 -2.76 8.46
CA ALA A 84 -13.44 -1.47 8.97
C ALA A 84 -12.38 -1.60 10.07
N ALA A 85 -12.60 -2.47 11.06
CA ALA A 85 -11.66 -2.64 12.17
C ALA A 85 -10.31 -3.28 11.75
N PRO A 86 -10.27 -4.42 11.03
CA PRO A 86 -9.02 -5.00 10.56
C PRO A 86 -8.29 -4.12 9.53
N GLU A 87 -9.02 -3.37 8.71
CA GLU A 87 -8.47 -2.39 7.78
C GLU A 87 -7.75 -1.27 8.52
N GLU A 88 -8.41 -0.64 9.49
CA GLU A 88 -7.83 0.43 10.30
C GLU A 88 -6.59 -0.06 11.05
N GLN A 89 -6.64 -1.26 11.62
CA GLN A 89 -5.50 -1.86 12.30
C GLN A 89 -4.31 -2.04 11.37
N THR A 90 -4.53 -2.59 10.16
CA THR A 90 -3.49 -2.80 9.15
C THR A 90 -2.86 -1.49 8.71
N ILE A 91 -3.68 -0.46 8.41
CA ILE A 91 -3.22 0.86 7.99
C ILE A 91 -2.38 1.53 9.07
N LYS A 92 -2.85 1.51 10.33
CA LYS A 92 -2.12 2.07 11.46
C LYS A 92 -0.78 1.38 11.68
N GLU A 93 -0.72 0.07 11.53
CA GLU A 93 0.52 -0.68 11.70
C GLU A 93 1.53 -0.34 10.60
N LEU A 94 1.13 -0.35 9.32
CA LEU A 94 2.00 0.03 8.21
C LEU A 94 2.53 1.45 8.37
N LYS A 95 1.68 2.40 8.76
CA LYS A 95 2.08 3.78 9.05
C LYS A 95 3.06 3.88 10.22
N SER A 96 2.81 3.15 11.31
CA SER A 96 3.69 3.15 12.48
C SER A 96 5.11 2.65 12.17
N LEU A 97 5.23 1.76 11.19
CA LEU A 97 6.49 1.20 10.69
C LEU A 97 7.14 2.05 9.60
N GLY A 98 6.47 3.14 9.16
CA GLY A 98 6.96 3.99 8.06
C GLY A 98 7.07 3.24 6.73
N LYS A 99 6.28 2.18 6.52
CA LYS A 99 6.29 1.40 5.28
C LYS A 99 5.35 2.01 4.26
N PRO A 100 5.83 2.23 3.02
CA PRO A 100 4.96 2.66 1.94
C PRO A 100 3.93 1.58 1.61
N PHE A 101 2.69 1.98 1.33
CA PHE A 101 1.63 1.05 0.97
C PHE A 101 0.50 1.74 0.21
N ILE A 102 -0.26 0.95 -0.52
CA ILE A 102 -1.53 1.36 -1.12
C ILE A 102 -2.67 0.49 -0.60
N VAL A 103 -3.89 0.98 -0.73
CA VAL A 103 -5.10 0.23 -0.41
C VAL A 103 -5.85 -0.11 -1.69
N LEU A 104 -6.23 -1.36 -1.86
CA LEU A 104 -7.10 -1.84 -2.93
C LEU A 104 -8.50 -2.10 -2.34
N LEU A 105 -9.48 -1.33 -2.80
CA LEU A 105 -10.88 -1.57 -2.49
C LEU A 105 -11.45 -2.53 -3.53
N ASN A 106 -11.64 -3.79 -3.13
CA ASN A 106 -12.19 -4.83 -3.99
C ASN A 106 -13.71 -4.66 -4.13
N SER A 107 -14.15 -4.42 -5.34
CA SER A 107 -15.54 -4.18 -5.70
C SER A 107 -15.95 -4.92 -6.96
N SER A 108 -17.17 -5.43 -6.98
CA SER A 108 -17.78 -5.99 -8.20
C SER A 108 -18.03 -4.93 -9.27
N ARG A 109 -18.10 -3.65 -8.86
CA ARG A 109 -18.35 -2.48 -9.73
C ARG A 109 -17.36 -1.34 -9.43
N PRO A 110 -16.05 -1.52 -9.67
CA PRO A 110 -15.01 -0.57 -9.25
C PRO A 110 -15.11 0.81 -9.90
N TYR A 111 -15.82 0.91 -11.02
CA TYR A 111 -15.99 2.18 -11.76
C TYR A 111 -17.28 2.93 -11.40
N SER A 112 -18.13 2.39 -10.51
CA SER A 112 -19.36 3.05 -10.08
C SER A 112 -19.05 4.30 -9.25
N GLU A 113 -19.95 5.27 -9.28
CA GLU A 113 -19.81 6.50 -8.49
C GLU A 113 -19.89 6.22 -6.97
N GLU A 114 -20.65 5.18 -6.57
CA GLU A 114 -20.70 4.73 -5.18
C GLU A 114 -19.33 4.22 -4.71
N CYS A 115 -18.71 3.31 -5.49
CA CYS A 115 -17.40 2.76 -5.15
C CYS A 115 -16.30 3.85 -5.14
N LYS A 116 -16.34 4.82 -6.04
CA LYS A 116 -15.42 5.96 -6.06
C LYS A 116 -15.57 6.83 -4.80
N LYS A 117 -16.80 7.10 -4.39
CA LYS A 117 -17.06 7.85 -3.14
C LYS A 117 -16.55 7.09 -1.93
N GLU A 118 -16.76 5.79 -1.88
CA GLU A 118 -16.26 4.93 -0.81
C GLU A 118 -14.73 4.90 -0.76
N ALA A 119 -14.07 4.72 -1.90
CA ALA A 119 -12.62 4.81 -1.99
C ALA A 119 -12.09 6.17 -1.51
N SER A 120 -12.77 7.27 -1.87
CA SER A 120 -12.40 8.61 -1.41
C SER A 120 -12.64 8.79 0.10
N ALA A 121 -13.72 8.24 0.63
CA ALA A 121 -14.03 8.27 2.05
C ALA A 121 -13.03 7.46 2.88
N LEU A 122 -12.51 6.37 2.32
CA LEU A 122 -11.45 5.55 2.91
C LEU A 122 -10.08 6.25 2.86
N ALA A 123 -9.77 6.93 1.77
CA ALA A 123 -8.50 7.63 1.59
C ALA A 123 -8.33 8.82 2.56
N ALA A 124 -9.39 9.61 2.72
CA ALA A 124 -9.34 10.91 3.40
C ALA A 124 -8.84 10.86 4.87
N PRO A 125 -9.35 9.98 5.76
CA PRO A 125 -8.94 9.97 7.17
C PRO A 125 -7.51 9.46 7.37
N TYR A 126 -6.99 8.69 6.43
CA TYR A 126 -5.68 8.07 6.55
C TYR A 126 -4.62 8.73 5.68
N ASP A 127 -5.00 9.62 4.77
CA ASP A 127 -4.08 10.21 3.79
C ASP A 127 -3.24 9.11 3.09
N VAL A 128 -3.95 8.22 2.37
CA VAL A 128 -3.38 7.06 1.68
C VAL A 128 -3.97 6.91 0.28
N SER A 129 -3.21 6.33 -0.62
CA SER A 129 -3.69 6.00 -1.96
C SER A 129 -4.65 4.81 -1.92
N VAL A 130 -5.87 5.01 -2.41
CA VAL A 130 -6.89 3.96 -2.52
C VAL A 130 -7.26 3.76 -3.98
N MET A 131 -7.21 2.52 -4.45
CA MET A 131 -7.60 2.13 -5.80
C MET A 131 -8.78 1.15 -5.74
N ALA A 132 -9.88 1.49 -6.41
CA ALA A 132 -10.97 0.55 -6.59
C ALA A 132 -10.65 -0.44 -7.72
N VAL A 133 -10.75 -1.72 -7.45
CA VAL A 133 -10.42 -2.79 -8.40
C VAL A 133 -11.43 -3.94 -8.28
N ASN A 134 -11.57 -4.75 -9.33
CA ASN A 134 -12.22 -6.04 -9.25
C ASN A 134 -11.15 -7.14 -9.25
N CYS A 135 -10.86 -7.70 -8.08
CA CYS A 135 -9.80 -8.70 -7.93
C CYS A 135 -10.06 -10.01 -8.70
N GLU A 136 -11.32 -10.35 -8.98
CA GLU A 136 -11.64 -11.53 -9.78
C GLU A 136 -11.42 -11.33 -11.28
N GLN A 137 -11.40 -10.08 -11.74
CA GLN A 137 -11.32 -9.72 -13.16
C GLN A 137 -10.11 -8.85 -13.49
N LEU A 138 -9.04 -8.93 -12.70
CA LEU A 138 -7.82 -8.18 -12.94
C LEU A 138 -7.22 -8.50 -14.31
N LYS A 139 -6.99 -7.45 -15.10
CA LYS A 139 -6.27 -7.50 -16.36
C LYS A 139 -4.82 -7.11 -16.15
N LYS A 140 -4.02 -7.35 -17.19
CA LYS A 140 -2.59 -6.98 -17.16
C LYS A 140 -2.37 -5.49 -16.91
N GLU A 141 -3.24 -4.66 -17.49
CA GLU A 141 -3.22 -3.20 -17.30
C GLU A 141 -3.51 -2.81 -15.85
N ASP A 142 -4.48 -3.47 -15.21
CA ASP A 142 -4.82 -3.22 -13.80
C ASP A 142 -3.64 -3.55 -12.88
N ILE A 143 -3.02 -4.71 -13.11
CA ILE A 143 -1.82 -5.13 -12.36
C ILE A 143 -0.67 -4.13 -12.57
N HIS A 144 -0.48 -3.67 -13.81
CA HIS A 144 0.56 -2.68 -14.11
C HIS A 144 0.30 -1.36 -13.38
N ASN A 145 -0.94 -0.86 -13.40
CA ASN A 145 -1.35 0.36 -12.70
C ASN A 145 -1.19 0.22 -11.17
N ILE A 146 -1.60 -0.92 -10.59
CA ILE A 146 -1.40 -1.19 -9.16
C ILE A 146 0.08 -1.09 -8.80
N LEU A 147 0.96 -1.75 -9.57
CA LEU A 147 2.39 -1.77 -9.29
C LEU A 147 3.07 -0.43 -9.53
N GLN A 148 2.61 0.35 -10.51
CA GLN A 148 3.09 1.73 -10.69
C GLN A 148 2.71 2.60 -9.48
N ASN A 149 1.46 2.54 -9.01
CA ASN A 149 1.03 3.30 -7.84
C ASN A 149 1.79 2.87 -6.58
N VAL A 150 2.00 1.57 -6.39
CA VAL A 150 2.84 1.04 -5.30
C VAL A 150 4.24 1.68 -5.31
N LEU A 151 4.85 1.85 -6.47
CA LEU A 151 6.19 2.44 -6.59
C LEU A 151 6.19 3.95 -6.33
N LEU A 152 5.08 4.64 -6.59
CA LEU A 152 4.95 6.07 -6.29
C LEU A 152 4.86 6.38 -4.80
N GLU A 153 4.53 5.38 -3.96
CA GLU A 153 4.51 5.54 -2.50
C GLU A 153 5.91 5.52 -1.86
N PHE A 154 6.94 5.17 -2.62
CA PHE A 154 8.31 5.27 -2.11
C PHE A 154 8.74 6.73 -1.99
N PRO A 155 9.39 7.11 -0.89
CA PRO A 155 9.95 8.44 -0.77
C PRO A 155 11.04 8.66 -1.83
N ILE A 156 11.13 9.88 -2.33
CA ILE A 156 12.19 10.27 -3.26
C ILE A 156 13.51 10.29 -2.48
N SER A 157 14.45 9.43 -2.85
CA SER A 157 15.76 9.36 -2.19
C SER A 157 16.78 10.34 -2.78
N GLU A 158 16.67 10.65 -4.07
CA GLU A 158 17.64 11.49 -4.78
C GLU A 158 16.98 12.17 -5.98
N LEU A 159 17.31 13.45 -6.18
CA LEU A 159 16.93 14.21 -7.37
C LEU A 159 18.20 14.80 -7.99
N ASN A 160 18.49 14.38 -9.22
CA ASN A 160 19.62 14.85 -9.99
C ASN A 160 19.19 15.88 -11.04
N PHE A 161 19.74 17.08 -10.98
CA PHE A 161 19.50 18.13 -11.94
C PHE A 161 20.68 18.27 -12.88
N TYR A 162 20.44 18.08 -14.17
CA TYR A 162 21.46 18.23 -15.20
C TYR A 162 21.30 19.59 -15.88
N MET A 163 22.33 20.40 -15.79
CA MET A 163 22.40 21.68 -16.51
C MET A 163 23.40 21.58 -17.68
N PRO A 164 23.17 22.31 -18.79
CA PRO A 164 24.18 22.42 -19.83
C PRO A 164 25.48 22.99 -19.27
N LYS A 165 26.65 22.49 -19.71
CA LYS A 165 27.96 22.87 -19.21
C LYS A 165 28.21 24.38 -19.25
N TRP A 166 27.70 25.06 -20.26
CA TRP A 166 27.85 26.52 -20.37
C TRP A 166 27.12 27.31 -19.26
N ILE A 167 26.07 26.73 -18.65
CA ILE A 167 25.41 27.28 -17.45
C ILE A 167 26.19 26.91 -16.21
N GLU A 168 26.65 25.67 -16.09
CA GLU A 168 27.44 25.21 -14.95
C GLU A 168 28.68 26.05 -14.73
N MET A 169 29.38 26.41 -15.82
CA MET A 169 30.60 27.22 -15.80
C MET A 169 30.38 28.70 -15.46
N ARG A 170 29.12 29.18 -15.41
CA ARG A 170 28.83 30.57 -15.02
C ARG A 170 28.95 30.75 -13.51
N ASP A 171 29.31 31.96 -13.11
CA ASP A 171 29.29 32.37 -11.70
C ASP A 171 27.89 32.12 -11.10
N SER A 172 27.85 31.80 -9.82
CA SER A 172 26.60 31.56 -9.08
C SER A 172 25.68 32.79 -9.05
N ALA A 173 26.25 34.00 -9.14
CA ALA A 173 25.52 35.26 -9.23
C ALA A 173 25.01 35.58 -10.63
N HIS A 174 25.33 34.78 -11.65
CA HIS A 174 24.83 35.02 -13.01
C HIS A 174 23.30 34.93 -13.04
N PRO A 175 22.58 35.94 -13.56
CA PRO A 175 21.12 36.02 -13.44
C PRO A 175 20.38 34.74 -13.87
N LEU A 176 20.76 34.17 -15.00
CA LEU A 176 20.11 32.95 -15.51
C LEU A 176 20.35 31.74 -14.59
N LYS A 177 21.59 31.57 -14.07
CA LYS A 177 21.91 30.47 -13.15
C LYS A 177 21.18 30.62 -11.82
N ALA A 178 21.14 31.83 -11.28
CA ALA A 178 20.42 32.16 -10.06
C ALA A 178 18.92 31.90 -10.21
N GLU A 179 18.33 32.26 -11.35
CA GLU A 179 16.91 32.02 -11.64
C GLU A 179 16.58 30.53 -11.74
N ILE A 180 17.41 29.74 -12.43
CA ILE A 180 17.23 28.28 -12.51
C ILE A 180 17.30 27.66 -11.11
N ILE A 181 18.28 28.03 -10.31
CA ILE A 181 18.42 27.52 -8.93
C ILE A 181 17.21 27.91 -8.07
N ARG A 182 16.70 29.13 -8.23
CA ARG A 182 15.49 29.59 -7.53
C ARG A 182 14.29 28.74 -7.90
N CYS A 183 14.03 28.52 -9.20
CA CYS A 183 12.95 27.69 -9.69
C CYS A 183 13.05 26.24 -9.18
N ILE A 184 14.26 25.65 -9.15
CA ILE A 184 14.47 24.32 -8.61
C ILE A 184 14.09 24.29 -7.12
N ARG A 185 14.58 25.24 -6.31
CA ARG A 185 14.29 25.32 -4.87
C ARG A 185 12.79 25.49 -4.60
N GLU A 186 12.11 26.35 -5.36
CA GLU A 186 10.67 26.55 -5.23
C GLU A 186 9.89 25.28 -5.53
N LYS A 187 10.28 24.52 -6.55
CA LYS A 187 9.65 23.24 -6.89
C LYS A 187 9.94 22.15 -5.83
N MET A 188 11.16 22.12 -5.30
CA MET A 188 11.53 21.14 -4.29
C MET A 188 10.91 21.43 -2.92
N SER A 189 10.62 22.67 -2.57
CA SER A 189 10.02 23.01 -1.27
C SER A 189 8.62 22.40 -1.06
N GLY A 190 7.95 21.96 -2.11
CA GLY A 190 6.67 21.26 -2.06
C GLY A 190 6.77 19.73 -2.09
N LEU A 191 7.99 19.16 -2.19
CA LEU A 191 8.19 17.72 -2.17
C LEU A 191 8.38 17.24 -0.72
N GLN A 192 7.58 16.25 -0.32
CA GLN A 192 7.82 15.53 0.92
C GLN A 192 8.99 14.55 0.69
N VAL A 193 10.03 14.67 1.49
CA VAL A 193 11.19 13.77 1.52
C VAL A 193 11.02 12.79 2.66
#